data_0e980cfc2a4909f1a5ad8e7bb3c74290
#
_entry.id   0e980cfc2a4909f1a5ad8e7bb3c74290
#
_cell.length_a   1.000
_cell.length_b   1.000
_cell.length_c   1.000
_cell.angle_alpha   90.00
_cell.angle_beta   90.00
_cell.angle_gamma   90.00
#
_symmetry.space_group_name_H-M   'P 1'
#
loop_
_entity.id
_entity.type
_entity.pdbx_description
1 polymer ?
#
loop_
_entity_poly.entity_id
_entity_poly.type
_entity_poly.pdbx_seq_one_letter_code
_entity_poly.pdbx_strand_id
1 'polypeptide(L)'
;MSATNEPAFDWSQAASLLGDDPNAVEEDMVAIVRELVEGAEVQFGDLKAKNAATDGKAISSVAHGLRGCLLNFGFTEVGAILVQIEKGHYAPAEYLDRVNEAYAVFIASKKMLVTHYPSLDPL
;
A
#
# COMPACT_ATOMS: atom_id res chain seq x y z
N MET A 1 -16.91 12.35 -15.59
CA MET A 1 -16.58 12.16 -15.00
C MET A 1 -16.23 11.31 -14.28
N SER A 2 -15.97 10.74 -14.24
CA SER A 2 -15.83 9.97 -13.44
C SER A 2 -15.27 10.17 -12.63
N ALA A 3 -15.68 10.20 -12.48
CA ALA A 3 -15.48 10.61 -11.51
C ALA A 3 -14.75 10.09 -10.51
N THR A 4 -14.55 9.03 -10.44
CA THR A 4 -13.90 8.57 -9.32
C THR A 4 -12.44 8.41 -9.58
N ASN A 5 -11.65 9.00 -8.75
CA ASN A 5 -10.22 8.80 -8.74
C ASN A 5 -9.81 7.75 -7.70
N GLU A 6 -10.75 6.89 -7.36
CA GLU A 6 -10.48 5.83 -6.40
C GLU A 6 -9.50 4.83 -6.97
N PRO A 7 -8.45 4.46 -6.22
CA PRO A 7 -7.50 3.45 -6.70
C PRO A 7 -8.15 2.09 -6.84
N ALA A 8 -7.63 1.30 -7.76
CA ALA A 8 -8.04 -0.10 -7.89
C ALA A 8 -7.73 -0.86 -6.61
N PHE A 9 -8.65 -1.69 -6.18
CA PHE A 9 -8.55 -2.44 -4.94
C PHE A 9 -9.23 -3.80 -5.12
N ASP A 10 -8.62 -4.85 -4.59
CA ASP A 10 -9.19 -6.19 -4.65
C ASP A 10 -10.05 -6.45 -3.41
N TRP A 11 -11.33 -6.14 -3.51
CA TRP A 11 -12.28 -6.29 -2.41
C TRP A 11 -12.52 -7.75 -2.04
N SER A 12 -12.37 -8.67 -2.99
CA SER A 12 -12.46 -10.11 -2.74
C SER A 12 -11.34 -10.57 -1.80
N GLN A 13 -10.13 -10.08 -2.03
CA GLN A 13 -8.98 -10.39 -1.19
C GLN A 13 -9.17 -9.80 0.22
N ALA A 14 -9.62 -8.56 0.32
CA ALA A 14 -9.91 -7.94 1.60
C ALA A 14 -10.98 -8.72 2.36
N ALA A 15 -12.06 -9.09 1.69
CA ALA A 15 -13.15 -9.84 2.32
C ALA A 15 -12.70 -11.22 2.81
N SER A 16 -11.77 -11.87 2.11
CA SER A 16 -11.26 -13.17 2.54
C SER A 16 -10.53 -13.09 3.87
N LEU A 17 -9.99 -11.91 4.22
CA LEU A 17 -9.26 -11.69 5.47
C LEU A 17 -10.13 -11.01 6.53
N LEU A 18 -10.95 -10.04 6.14
CA LEU A 18 -11.72 -9.20 7.06
C LEU A 18 -13.14 -9.70 7.28
N GLY A 19 -13.60 -10.62 6.45
CA GLY A 19 -14.97 -11.13 6.50
C GLY A 19 -15.91 -10.32 5.61
N ASP A 20 -17.14 -10.84 5.45
CA ASP A 20 -18.13 -10.24 4.57
C ASP A 20 -18.95 -9.15 5.25
N ASP A 21 -18.91 -9.07 6.58
CA ASP A 21 -19.66 -8.06 7.33
C ASP A 21 -18.74 -6.89 7.68
N PRO A 22 -18.91 -5.73 7.05
CA PRO A 22 -18.07 -4.57 7.31
C PRO A 22 -18.11 -4.07 8.75
N ASN A 23 -19.15 -4.43 9.50
CA ASN A 23 -19.33 -3.99 10.88
C ASN A 23 -18.93 -5.03 11.91
N ALA A 24 -18.40 -6.16 11.46
CA ALA A 24 -18.07 -7.29 12.34
C ALA A 24 -16.68 -7.85 12.08
N VAL A 25 -15.70 -6.95 11.84
CA VAL A 25 -14.30 -7.37 11.70
C VAL A 25 -13.76 -7.77 13.08
N GLU A 26 -13.12 -8.93 13.14
CA GLU A 26 -12.56 -9.46 14.39
C GLU A 26 -11.45 -8.55 14.92
N GLU A 27 -11.38 -8.40 16.23
CA GLU A 27 -10.39 -7.54 16.88
C GLU A 27 -8.96 -7.90 16.53
N ASP A 28 -8.66 -9.19 16.44
CA ASP A 28 -7.32 -9.66 16.06
C ASP A 28 -6.96 -9.22 14.65
N MET A 29 -7.94 -9.23 13.76
CA MET A 29 -7.71 -8.80 12.38
C MET A 29 -7.55 -7.28 12.29
N VAL A 30 -8.30 -6.54 13.08
CA VAL A 30 -8.13 -5.07 13.18
C VAL A 30 -6.70 -4.76 13.60
N ALA A 31 -6.17 -5.47 14.60
CA ALA A 31 -4.80 -5.28 15.08
C ALA A 31 -3.78 -5.60 13.98
N ILE A 32 -4.00 -6.68 13.23
CA ILE A 32 -3.11 -7.07 12.11
C ILE A 32 -3.10 -5.98 11.03
N VAL A 33 -4.26 -5.44 10.66
CA VAL A 33 -4.33 -4.39 9.65
C VAL A 33 -3.61 -3.12 10.13
N ARG A 34 -3.77 -2.77 11.40
CA ARG A 34 -3.07 -1.61 11.96
C ARG A 34 -1.56 -1.78 11.91
N GLU A 35 -1.06 -2.97 12.28
CA GLU A 35 0.36 -3.27 12.19
C GLU A 35 0.87 -3.21 10.76
N LEU A 36 0.08 -3.72 9.81
CA LEU A 36 0.40 -3.65 8.39
C LEU A 36 0.55 -2.19 7.94
N VAL A 37 -0.42 -1.36 8.29
CA VAL A 37 -0.42 0.06 7.89
C VAL A 37 0.75 0.81 8.52
N GLU A 38 1.01 0.60 9.80
CA GLU A 38 2.15 1.22 10.49
C GLU A 38 3.48 0.79 9.86
N GLY A 39 3.61 -0.50 9.57
CA GLY A 39 4.80 -1.04 8.90
C GLY A 39 4.98 -0.47 7.50
N ALA A 40 3.88 -0.31 6.76
CA ALA A 40 3.93 0.29 5.43
C ALA A 40 4.39 1.75 5.49
N GLU A 41 3.93 2.52 6.47
CA GLU A 41 4.37 3.90 6.66
C GLU A 41 5.90 3.97 6.86
N VAL A 42 6.44 3.08 7.70
CA VAL A 42 7.88 3.00 7.93
C VAL A 42 8.62 2.67 6.64
N GLN A 43 8.13 1.70 5.90
CA GLN A 43 8.78 1.26 4.65
C GLN A 43 8.72 2.32 3.55
N PHE A 44 7.63 3.08 3.46
CA PHE A 44 7.57 4.22 2.54
C PHE A 44 8.59 5.29 2.94
N GLY A 45 8.78 5.53 4.24
CA GLY A 45 9.82 6.41 4.74
C GLY A 45 11.21 5.95 4.34
N ASP A 46 11.47 4.65 4.44
CA ASP A 46 12.73 4.04 4.01
C ASP A 46 12.97 4.26 2.52
N LEU A 47 11.94 4.04 1.70
CA LEU A 47 12.05 4.27 0.25
C LEU A 47 12.38 5.72 -0.06
N LYS A 48 11.72 6.66 0.61
CA LYS A 48 11.97 8.10 0.40
C LYS A 48 13.40 8.49 0.75
N ALA A 49 13.99 7.82 1.73
CA ALA A 49 15.35 8.13 2.20
C ALA A 49 16.45 7.53 1.32
N LYS A 50 16.12 6.61 0.41
CA LYS A 50 17.10 5.94 -0.43
C LYS A 50 17.58 6.83 -1.57
N ASN A 51 18.82 6.59 -2.00
CA ASN A 51 19.41 7.25 -3.14
C ASN A 51 19.26 6.36 -4.38
N ALA A 52 18.50 6.82 -5.36
CA ALA A 52 18.22 6.05 -6.57
C ALA A 52 19.49 5.68 -7.36
N ALA A 53 20.54 6.47 -7.25
CA ALA A 53 21.79 6.22 -7.99
C ALA A 53 22.65 5.15 -7.34
N THR A 54 22.55 4.93 -6.02
CA THR A 54 23.46 4.05 -5.29
C THR A 54 22.79 2.91 -4.54
N ASP A 55 21.49 3.03 -4.23
CA ASP A 55 20.78 2.08 -3.35
C ASP A 55 19.83 1.13 -4.08
N GLY A 56 20.05 0.88 -5.37
CA GLY A 56 19.13 0.09 -6.20
C GLY A 56 18.73 -1.25 -5.60
N LYS A 57 19.66 -1.98 -5.02
CA LYS A 57 19.38 -3.27 -4.39
C LYS A 57 18.50 -3.12 -3.15
N ALA A 58 18.79 -2.14 -2.32
CA ALA A 58 18.00 -1.88 -1.11
C ALA A 58 16.59 -1.42 -1.48
N ILE A 59 16.47 -0.55 -2.50
CA ILE A 59 15.19 -0.10 -3.02
C ILE A 59 14.36 -1.29 -3.50
N SER A 60 14.95 -2.17 -4.31
CA SER A 60 14.27 -3.35 -4.83
C SER A 60 13.77 -4.25 -3.70
N SER A 61 14.59 -4.48 -2.70
CA SER A 61 14.25 -5.33 -1.56
C SER A 61 13.09 -4.76 -0.74
N VAL A 62 13.15 -3.47 -0.41
CA VAL A 62 12.08 -2.81 0.36
C VAL A 62 10.78 -2.80 -0.43
N ALA A 63 10.83 -2.43 -1.71
CA ALA A 63 9.65 -2.38 -2.57
C ALA A 63 9.01 -3.76 -2.73
N HIS A 64 9.82 -4.81 -2.85
CA HIS A 64 9.35 -6.19 -2.97
C HIS A 64 8.56 -6.62 -1.73
N GLY A 65 9.11 -6.41 -0.55
CA GLY A 65 8.46 -6.77 0.70
C GLY A 65 7.19 -5.97 0.95
N LEU A 66 7.25 -4.67 0.72
CA LEU A 66 6.09 -3.80 0.87
C LEU A 66 4.97 -4.17 -0.09
N ARG A 67 5.29 -4.44 -1.35
CA ARG A 67 4.33 -4.88 -2.36
C ARG A 67 3.61 -6.16 -1.93
N GLY A 68 4.40 -7.16 -1.49
CA GLY A 68 3.83 -8.44 -1.07
C GLY A 68 2.84 -8.28 0.09
N CYS A 69 3.21 -7.50 1.10
CA CYS A 69 2.33 -7.24 2.24
C CYS A 69 1.03 -6.54 1.81
N LEU A 70 1.14 -5.50 0.98
CA LEU A 70 -0.03 -4.72 0.59
C LEU A 70 -0.96 -5.50 -0.34
N LEU A 71 -0.42 -6.31 -1.26
CA LEU A 71 -1.24 -7.13 -2.15
C LEU A 71 -2.06 -8.15 -1.37
N ASN A 72 -1.53 -8.69 -0.28
CA ASN A 72 -2.26 -9.64 0.55
C ASN A 72 -3.55 -9.04 1.14
N PHE A 73 -3.63 -7.73 1.25
CA PHE A 73 -4.79 -7.04 1.79
C PHE A 73 -5.61 -6.31 0.72
N GLY A 74 -5.31 -6.54 -0.56
CA GLY A 74 -6.12 -6.02 -1.65
C GLY A 74 -5.66 -4.70 -2.25
N PHE A 75 -4.51 -4.17 -1.83
CA PHE A 75 -3.97 -2.89 -2.32
C PHE A 75 -3.33 -3.07 -3.69
N THR A 76 -4.14 -3.31 -4.72
CA THR A 76 -3.66 -3.70 -6.05
C THR A 76 -2.98 -2.56 -6.81
N GLU A 77 -3.52 -1.36 -6.75
CA GLU A 77 -2.93 -0.23 -7.49
C GLU A 77 -1.59 0.18 -6.90
N VAL A 78 -1.48 0.24 -5.58
CA VAL A 78 -0.20 0.49 -4.90
C VAL A 78 0.80 -0.57 -5.31
N GLY A 79 0.37 -1.83 -5.32
CA GLY A 79 1.23 -2.95 -5.72
C GLY A 79 1.76 -2.80 -7.13
N ALA A 80 0.94 -2.33 -8.07
CA ALA A 80 1.34 -2.10 -9.45
C ALA A 80 2.44 -1.02 -9.57
N ILE A 81 2.35 0.02 -8.76
CA ILE A 81 3.38 1.07 -8.75
C ILE A 81 4.66 0.54 -8.09
N LEU A 82 4.52 -0.18 -6.99
CA LEU A 82 5.67 -0.74 -6.26
C LEU A 82 6.46 -1.74 -7.10
N VAL A 83 5.79 -2.52 -7.96
CA VAL A 83 6.50 -3.45 -8.83
C VAL A 83 7.41 -2.72 -9.82
N GLN A 84 7.00 -1.55 -10.29
CA GLN A 84 7.85 -0.73 -11.18
C GLN A 84 9.07 -0.21 -10.42
N ILE A 85 8.89 0.18 -9.17
CA ILE A 85 10.00 0.62 -8.31
C ILE A 85 10.94 -0.56 -8.03
N GLU A 86 10.39 -1.72 -7.71
CA GLU A 86 11.16 -2.94 -7.45
C GLU A 86 12.05 -3.30 -8.64
N LYS A 87 11.52 -3.17 -9.86
CA LYS A 87 12.24 -3.52 -11.10
C LYS A 87 13.17 -2.42 -11.58
N GLY A 88 13.23 -1.29 -10.89
CA GLY A 88 14.08 -0.18 -11.28
C GLY A 88 13.59 0.59 -12.51
N HIS A 89 12.29 0.54 -12.80
CA HIS A 89 11.70 1.18 -13.97
C HIS A 89 11.43 2.66 -13.71
N TYR A 90 12.50 3.42 -13.48
CA TYR A 90 12.44 4.87 -13.24
C TYR A 90 13.80 5.49 -13.59
N ALA A 91 13.79 6.74 -14.05
CA ALA A 91 15.02 7.51 -14.12
C ALA A 91 15.36 7.98 -12.70
N PRO A 92 16.64 8.10 -12.32
CA PRO A 92 17.01 8.53 -10.96
C PRO A 92 16.32 9.83 -10.52
N ALA A 93 16.16 10.78 -11.44
CA ALA A 93 15.48 12.04 -11.14
C ALA A 93 13.99 11.89 -10.90
N GLU A 94 13.38 10.77 -11.32
CA GLU A 94 11.95 10.48 -11.17
C GLU A 94 11.65 9.59 -9.98
N TYR A 95 12.67 9.02 -9.35
CA TYR A 95 12.50 8.03 -8.30
C TYR A 95 11.59 8.53 -7.17
N LEU A 96 11.89 9.70 -6.65
CA LEU A 96 11.13 10.25 -5.52
C LEU A 96 9.67 10.51 -5.92
N ASP A 97 9.43 10.94 -7.16
CA ASP A 97 8.07 11.13 -7.68
C ASP A 97 7.31 9.80 -7.72
N ARG A 98 7.98 8.71 -8.13
CA ARG A 98 7.36 7.38 -8.15
C ARG A 98 7.01 6.92 -6.74
N VAL A 99 7.90 7.11 -5.77
CA VAL A 99 7.65 6.75 -4.38
C VAL A 99 6.49 7.57 -3.81
N ASN A 100 6.47 8.86 -4.08
CA ASN A 100 5.38 9.74 -3.62
C ASN A 100 4.05 9.37 -4.27
N GLU A 101 4.06 8.97 -5.53
CA GLU A 101 2.87 8.48 -6.23
C GLU A 101 2.32 7.22 -5.54
N ALA A 102 3.20 6.25 -5.26
CA ALA A 102 2.80 5.02 -4.56
C ALA A 102 2.23 5.34 -3.18
N TYR A 103 2.86 6.24 -2.46
CA TYR A 103 2.41 6.64 -1.12
C TYR A 103 1.03 7.31 -1.18
N ALA A 104 0.81 8.21 -2.13
CA ALA A 104 -0.48 8.88 -2.30
C ALA A 104 -1.60 7.87 -2.60
N VAL A 105 -1.32 6.88 -3.46
CA VAL A 105 -2.27 5.81 -3.77
C VAL A 105 -2.53 4.94 -2.53
N PHE A 106 -1.50 4.66 -1.74
CA PHE A 106 -1.64 3.93 -0.48
C PHE A 106 -2.59 4.68 0.48
N ILE A 107 -2.40 5.97 0.66
CA ILE A 107 -3.26 6.79 1.54
C ILE A 107 -4.71 6.78 1.05
N ALA A 108 -4.92 6.93 -0.26
CA ALA A 108 -6.26 6.89 -0.85
C ALA A 108 -6.92 5.52 -0.67
N SER A 109 -6.15 4.44 -0.87
CA SER A 109 -6.64 3.07 -0.70
C SER A 109 -7.00 2.77 0.75
N LYS A 110 -6.17 3.23 1.68
CA LYS A 110 -6.40 3.10 3.12
C LYS A 110 -7.73 3.77 3.52
N LYS A 111 -7.95 4.96 2.99
CA LYS A 111 -9.17 5.72 3.24
C LYS A 111 -10.42 4.98 2.73
N MET A 112 -10.32 4.42 1.52
CA MET A 112 -11.36 3.58 0.95
C MET A 112 -11.67 2.37 1.83
N LEU A 113 -10.61 1.72 2.32
CA LEU A 113 -10.73 0.53 3.16
C LEU A 113 -11.48 0.87 4.46
N VAL A 114 -11.13 1.96 5.12
CA VAL A 114 -11.79 2.41 6.34
C VAL A 114 -13.25 2.79 6.09
N THR A 115 -13.53 3.41 4.95
CA THR A 115 -14.90 3.77 4.57
C THR A 115 -15.75 2.51 4.40
N HIS A 116 -15.19 1.48 3.79
CA HIS A 116 -15.91 0.21 3.56
C HIS A 116 -15.99 -0.63 4.85
N TYR A 117 -14.94 -0.62 5.67
CA TYR A 117 -14.88 -1.35 6.94
C TYR A 117 -14.69 -0.35 8.10
N PRO A 118 -15.77 0.30 8.58
CA PRO A 118 -15.63 1.32 9.63
C PRO A 118 -15.00 0.82 10.93
N SER A 119 -15.05 -0.48 11.19
CA SER A 119 -14.39 -1.08 12.36
C SER A 119 -12.89 -0.87 12.38
N LEU A 120 -12.29 -0.58 11.21
CA LEU A 120 -10.85 -0.34 11.12
C LEU A 120 -10.43 1.07 11.51
N ASP A 121 -11.38 2.00 11.62
CA ASP A 121 -11.07 3.39 11.96
C ASP A 121 -10.61 3.50 13.43
N PRO A 122 -9.54 4.26 13.70
CA PRO A 122 -8.61 4.93 12.78
C PRO A 122 -7.48 4.00 12.29
N LEU A 123 -7.00 4.25 11.10
CA LEU A 123 -5.83 3.53 10.57
C LEU A 123 -4.63 4.47 10.41
#